data_0c588409c41df3e4ea03686cbfb0d6ae
#
_entry.id   0c588409c41df3e4ea03686cbfb0d6ae
#
_cell.length_a   1.000
_cell.length_b   1.000
_cell.length_c   1.000
_cell.angle_alpha   90.00
_cell.angle_beta   90.00
_cell.angle_gamma   90.00
#
_symmetry.space_group_name_H-M   'P 1'
#
loop_
_entity.id
_entity.type
_entity.pdbx_description
1 polymer ?
#
loop_
_entity_poly.entity_id
_entity_poly.type
_entity_poly.pdbx_seq_one_letter_code
_entity_poly.pdbx_strand_id
1 'polypeptide(L)'
;MASKRVAQIAAHLNFPKGMLSGQVAIITGSGQGIGAETARLFANEGAKVVISDIDAAKAQKVADEINAAGGQALAVPGDMLDDAYLGELVKKTAEFGNGKIHIIVNNAGYTWDGVIHKTTDKQWDTIIALHCTAPFKLVRAAAPYFRVKDGEPRNIVNISSTSGIHGNAGQANYALAKAGVTGLTKTIAKEWGPTFGVRANTVAFGFILTRLTAAKEEGAFVTTPDGEKVALGIPQAQKAAREDGSAAFKDIPLGRPGTATEAASAVLAVVSPLFSYVSGQTLSVTGGRNM
;
A
#
# COMPACT_ATOMS: atom_id res chain seq x y z
N MET A 1 -6.23 -38.79 13.80
CA MET A 1 -5.90 -37.83 12.69
C MET A 1 -6.70 -36.54 12.78
N ALA A 2 -8.00 -36.54 13.11
CA ALA A 2 -8.82 -35.32 13.25
C ALA A 2 -8.33 -34.36 14.33
N SER A 3 -7.90 -34.86 15.50
CA SER A 3 -7.42 -34.04 16.61
C SER A 3 -6.15 -33.22 16.27
N LYS A 4 -5.23 -33.76 15.47
CA LYS A 4 -4.04 -33.01 15.02
C LYS A 4 -4.40 -31.90 14.03
N ARG A 5 -5.39 -32.13 13.15
CA ARG A 5 -5.88 -31.10 12.21
C ARG A 5 -6.59 -29.95 12.92
N VAL A 6 -7.42 -30.26 13.92
CA VAL A 6 -8.12 -29.24 14.72
C VAL A 6 -7.12 -28.42 15.53
N ALA A 7 -6.11 -29.04 16.15
CA ALA A 7 -5.04 -28.34 16.85
C ALA A 7 -4.21 -27.45 15.92
N GLN A 8 -3.94 -27.90 14.70
CA GLN A 8 -3.23 -27.13 13.69
C GLN A 8 -4.05 -25.91 13.22
N ILE A 9 -5.35 -26.09 12.96
CA ILE A 9 -6.25 -24.99 12.63
C ILE A 9 -6.39 -24.01 13.81
N ALA A 10 -6.54 -24.51 15.03
CA ALA A 10 -6.61 -23.68 16.23
C ALA A 10 -5.31 -22.89 16.47
N ALA A 11 -4.14 -23.48 16.21
CA ALA A 11 -2.85 -22.80 16.28
C ALA A 11 -2.74 -21.68 15.24
N HIS A 12 -3.29 -21.87 14.03
CA HIS A 12 -3.35 -20.82 12.99
C HIS A 12 -4.33 -19.68 13.31
N LEU A 13 -5.30 -19.89 14.20
CA LEU A 13 -6.31 -18.90 14.58
C LEU A 13 -6.06 -18.28 15.96
N ASN A 14 -5.03 -18.71 16.67
CA ASN A 14 -4.71 -18.20 18.01
C ASN A 14 -3.51 -17.26 17.98
N PHE A 15 -3.79 -15.97 17.86
CA PHE A 15 -2.77 -14.90 17.86
C PHE A 15 -2.95 -13.98 19.07
N PRO A 16 -2.65 -14.41 20.30
CA PRO A 16 -2.96 -13.65 21.52
C PRO A 16 -2.20 -12.31 21.63
N LYS A 17 -1.15 -12.14 20.82
CA LYS A 17 -0.36 -10.89 20.72
C LYS A 17 -0.54 -10.19 19.38
N GLY A 18 -1.53 -10.60 18.56
CA GLY A 18 -1.76 -10.11 17.21
C GLY A 18 -1.08 -10.95 16.12
N MET A 19 -1.64 -10.91 14.91
CA MET A 19 -1.20 -11.69 13.74
C MET A 19 0.19 -11.30 13.23
N LEU A 20 0.66 -10.09 13.55
CA LEU A 20 1.94 -9.54 13.11
C LEU A 20 2.91 -9.33 14.27
N SER A 21 2.66 -9.98 15.42
CA SER A 21 3.49 -9.84 16.62
C SER A 21 4.96 -10.12 16.32
N GLY A 22 5.84 -9.17 16.69
CA GLY A 22 7.28 -9.26 16.49
C GLY A 22 7.75 -8.90 15.07
N GLN A 23 6.86 -8.63 14.14
CA GLN A 23 7.22 -8.23 12.79
C GLN A 23 7.49 -6.72 12.71
N VAL A 24 8.29 -6.31 11.73
CA VAL A 24 8.65 -4.92 11.45
C VAL A 24 8.19 -4.58 10.03
N ALA A 25 7.41 -3.52 9.89
CA ALA A 25 6.79 -3.14 8.62
C ALA A 25 7.19 -1.72 8.20
N ILE A 26 7.55 -1.56 6.92
CA ILE A 26 7.60 -0.27 6.23
C ILE A 26 6.28 -0.07 5.50
N ILE A 27 5.64 1.08 5.71
CA ILE A 27 4.44 1.45 4.96
C ILE A 27 4.70 2.83 4.35
N THR A 28 4.77 2.90 3.01
CA THR A 28 5.03 4.15 2.32
C THR A 28 3.74 4.93 2.05
N GLY A 29 3.79 6.27 2.08
CA GLY A 29 2.59 7.11 1.97
C GLY A 29 1.63 6.89 3.13
N SER A 30 2.16 6.73 4.35
CA SER A 30 1.37 6.34 5.53
C SER A 30 1.08 7.49 6.51
N GLY A 31 1.29 8.74 6.09
CA GLY A 31 0.86 9.90 6.86
C GLY A 31 -0.66 10.15 6.82
N GLN A 32 -1.41 9.47 5.94
CA GLN A 32 -2.87 9.62 5.79
C GLN A 32 -3.50 8.48 4.98
N GLY A 33 -4.84 8.46 4.94
CA GLY A 33 -5.62 7.56 4.08
C GLY A 33 -5.35 6.08 4.32
N ILE A 34 -5.30 5.28 3.26
CA ILE A 34 -5.12 3.82 3.34
C ILE A 34 -3.81 3.45 4.05
N GLY A 35 -2.72 4.18 3.77
CA GLY A 35 -1.42 3.92 4.40
C GLY A 35 -1.45 4.11 5.91
N ALA A 36 -2.06 5.20 6.40
CA ALA A 36 -2.20 5.45 7.84
C ALA A 36 -3.08 4.41 8.53
N GLU A 37 -4.22 4.03 7.92
CA GLU A 37 -5.07 2.97 8.45
C GLU A 37 -4.35 1.61 8.47
N THR A 38 -3.58 1.31 7.42
CA THR A 38 -2.74 0.09 7.38
C THR A 38 -1.74 0.09 8.53
N ALA A 39 -1.09 1.23 8.79
CA ALA A 39 -0.12 1.34 9.88
C ALA A 39 -0.78 1.12 11.26
N ARG A 40 -1.94 1.73 11.51
CA ARG A 40 -2.71 1.54 12.76
C ARG A 40 -3.12 0.08 12.93
N LEU A 41 -3.67 -0.55 11.89
CA LEU A 41 -4.06 -1.97 11.95
C LEU A 41 -2.86 -2.88 12.19
N PHE A 42 -1.73 -2.66 11.52
CA PHE A 42 -0.53 -3.47 11.72
C PHE A 42 0.03 -3.33 13.13
N ALA A 43 0.03 -2.11 13.68
CA ALA A 43 0.44 -1.87 15.06
C ALA A 43 -0.50 -2.54 16.06
N ASN A 44 -1.82 -2.50 15.84
CA ASN A 44 -2.81 -3.19 16.65
C ASN A 44 -2.63 -4.72 16.61
N GLU A 45 -2.10 -5.25 15.49
CA GLU A 45 -1.76 -6.66 15.34
C GLU A 45 -0.33 -6.99 15.81
N GLY A 46 0.31 -6.08 16.55
CA GLY A 46 1.57 -6.31 17.25
C GLY A 46 2.83 -6.06 16.41
N ALA A 47 2.73 -5.48 15.24
CA ALA A 47 3.90 -5.09 14.46
C ALA A 47 4.53 -3.79 14.98
N LYS A 48 5.85 -3.67 14.82
CA LYS A 48 6.52 -2.37 14.79
C LYS A 48 6.33 -1.77 13.40
N VAL A 49 5.86 -0.52 13.31
CA VAL A 49 5.55 0.10 12.03
C VAL A 49 6.39 1.35 11.78
N VAL A 50 6.92 1.47 10.58
CA VAL A 50 7.64 2.67 10.13
C VAL A 50 6.73 3.45 9.19
N ILE A 51 6.45 4.68 9.59
CA ILE A 51 5.58 5.63 8.90
C ILE A 51 6.45 6.46 7.95
N SER A 52 6.33 6.22 6.66
CA SER A 52 7.04 6.96 5.61
C SER A 52 6.04 7.80 4.82
N ASP A 53 6.25 9.10 4.79
CA ASP A 53 5.45 10.05 4.01
C ASP A 53 6.32 11.25 3.63
N ILE A 54 6.01 11.92 2.52
CA ILE A 54 6.68 13.16 2.14
C ILE A 54 6.32 14.31 3.10
N ASP A 55 5.14 14.24 3.71
CA ASP A 55 4.66 15.20 4.70
C ASP A 55 5.11 14.75 6.11
N ALA A 56 6.19 15.36 6.59
CA ALA A 56 6.79 15.02 7.87
C ALA A 56 5.81 15.19 9.05
N ALA A 57 4.99 16.23 9.04
CA ALA A 57 4.05 16.49 10.12
C ALA A 57 2.96 15.40 10.20
N LYS A 58 2.46 14.95 9.05
CA LYS A 58 1.48 13.86 9.00
C LYS A 58 2.09 12.51 9.39
N ALA A 59 3.33 12.23 8.93
CA ALA A 59 4.03 11.01 9.33
C ALA A 59 4.22 10.95 10.84
N GLN A 60 4.69 12.04 11.45
CA GLN A 60 4.91 12.13 12.88
C GLN A 60 3.59 11.99 13.65
N LYS A 61 2.53 12.69 13.22
CA LYS A 61 1.21 12.58 13.85
C LYS A 61 0.70 11.15 13.92
N VAL A 62 0.79 10.38 12.82
CA VAL A 62 0.36 8.97 12.80
C VAL A 62 1.22 8.12 13.72
N ALA A 63 2.53 8.34 13.76
CA ALA A 63 3.42 7.62 14.68
C ALA A 63 3.08 7.92 16.14
N ASP A 64 2.83 9.17 16.49
CA ASP A 64 2.46 9.58 17.85
C ASP A 64 1.12 8.98 18.28
N GLU A 65 0.12 8.96 17.40
CA GLU A 65 -1.18 8.33 17.66
C GLU A 65 -1.05 6.83 17.95
N ILE A 66 -0.23 6.11 17.16
CA ILE A 66 0.02 4.68 17.36
C ILE A 66 0.75 4.44 18.69
N ASN A 67 1.77 5.23 18.99
CA ASN A 67 2.53 5.10 20.23
C ASN A 67 1.67 5.44 21.45
N ALA A 68 0.82 6.47 21.37
CA ALA A 68 -0.12 6.82 22.43
C ALA A 68 -1.17 5.71 22.69
N ALA A 69 -1.52 4.93 21.66
CA ALA A 69 -2.39 3.77 21.77
C ALA A 69 -1.69 2.49 22.27
N GLY A 70 -0.39 2.57 22.62
CA GLY A 70 0.39 1.43 23.13
C GLY A 70 1.04 0.57 22.05
N GLY A 71 0.97 0.97 20.77
CA GLY A 71 1.72 0.36 19.68
C GLY A 71 3.17 0.81 19.62
N GLN A 72 3.89 0.44 18.56
CA GLN A 72 5.26 0.83 18.32
C GLN A 72 5.40 1.39 16.89
N ALA A 73 5.63 2.68 16.78
CA ALA A 73 5.78 3.36 15.48
C ALA A 73 6.97 4.31 15.47
N LEU A 74 7.63 4.41 14.33
CA LEU A 74 8.71 5.35 14.03
C LEU A 74 8.35 6.15 12.77
N ALA A 75 8.36 7.48 12.84
CA ALA A 75 8.24 8.31 11.66
C ALA A 75 9.61 8.46 10.98
N VAL A 76 9.66 8.17 9.68
CA VAL A 76 10.81 8.41 8.81
C VAL A 76 10.28 9.13 7.57
N PRO A 77 10.12 10.47 7.64
CA PRO A 77 9.60 11.24 6.52
C PRO A 77 10.64 11.43 5.41
N GLY A 78 10.18 11.50 4.17
CA GLY A 78 11.01 11.80 3.01
C GLY A 78 10.34 11.47 1.69
N ASP A 79 11.06 11.77 0.61
CA ASP A 79 10.57 11.59 -0.75
C ASP A 79 10.98 10.22 -1.30
N MET A 80 10.00 9.43 -1.73
CA MET A 80 10.22 8.13 -2.36
C MET A 80 11.00 8.20 -3.69
N LEU A 81 11.12 9.38 -4.28
CA LEU A 81 11.93 9.60 -5.50
C LEU A 81 13.40 9.88 -5.21
N ASP A 82 13.76 10.09 -3.95
CA ASP A 82 15.16 10.31 -3.52
C ASP A 82 15.82 8.98 -3.14
N ASP A 83 16.86 8.60 -3.89
CA ASP A 83 17.60 7.36 -3.65
C ASP A 83 18.32 7.35 -2.29
N ALA A 84 18.82 8.50 -1.83
CA ALA A 84 19.46 8.61 -0.52
C ALA A 84 18.45 8.36 0.61
N TYR A 85 17.25 8.92 0.47
CA TYR A 85 16.16 8.67 1.41
C TYR A 85 15.74 7.20 1.45
N LEU A 86 15.65 6.51 0.33
CA LEU A 86 15.30 5.07 0.33
C LEU A 86 16.32 4.24 1.12
N GLY A 87 17.60 4.55 1.00
CA GLY A 87 18.66 3.93 1.81
C GLY A 87 18.51 4.22 3.31
N GLU A 88 18.24 5.48 3.66
CA GLU A 88 17.99 5.91 5.03
C GLU A 88 16.76 5.26 5.64
N LEU A 89 15.65 5.19 4.91
CA LEU A 89 14.40 4.53 5.33
C LEU A 89 14.65 3.07 5.70
N VAL A 90 15.34 2.32 4.84
CA VAL A 90 15.68 0.92 5.11
C VAL A 90 16.59 0.80 6.34
N LYS A 91 17.63 1.62 6.43
CA LYS A 91 18.57 1.62 7.56
C LYS A 91 17.87 1.90 8.89
N LYS A 92 17.09 2.99 8.97
CA LYS A 92 16.34 3.36 10.19
C LYS A 92 15.31 2.29 10.56
N THR A 93 14.67 1.67 9.57
CA THR A 93 13.74 0.56 9.83
C THR A 93 14.47 -0.63 10.43
N ALA A 94 15.60 -1.00 9.89
CA ALA A 94 16.38 -2.12 10.41
C ALA A 94 16.88 -1.85 11.84
N GLU A 95 17.33 -0.63 12.13
CA GLU A 95 17.73 -0.20 13.49
C GLU A 95 16.54 -0.31 14.46
N PHE A 96 15.37 0.21 14.09
CA PHE A 96 14.13 0.12 14.87
C PHE A 96 13.68 -1.33 15.07
N GLY A 97 13.93 -2.18 14.06
CA GLY A 97 13.58 -3.59 14.03
C GLY A 97 14.62 -4.54 14.63
N ASN A 98 15.65 -4.04 15.30
CA ASN A 98 16.77 -4.85 15.84
C ASN A 98 17.42 -5.72 14.74
N GLY A 99 17.69 -5.14 13.58
CA GLY A 99 18.30 -5.79 12.43
C GLY A 99 17.34 -6.53 11.50
N LYS A 100 16.01 -6.39 11.67
CA LYS A 100 15.01 -7.10 10.91
C LYS A 100 14.02 -6.19 10.19
N ILE A 101 13.58 -6.62 9.01
CA ILE A 101 12.46 -6.04 8.26
C ILE A 101 11.66 -7.21 7.70
N HIS A 102 10.36 -7.25 7.95
CA HIS A 102 9.51 -8.36 7.58
C HIS A 102 8.47 -8.01 6.50
N ILE A 103 8.00 -6.76 6.51
CA ILE A 103 6.92 -6.34 5.62
C ILE A 103 7.28 -5.03 4.95
N ILE A 104 7.04 -4.94 3.63
CA ILE A 104 7.03 -3.70 2.87
C ILE A 104 5.65 -3.56 2.23
N VAL A 105 4.99 -2.42 2.48
CA VAL A 105 3.78 -2.01 1.78
C VAL A 105 4.10 -0.79 0.92
N ASN A 106 4.26 -1.00 -0.38
CA ASN A 106 4.45 0.06 -1.37
C ASN A 106 3.09 0.69 -1.67
N ASN A 107 2.69 1.66 -0.83
CA ASN A 107 1.40 2.34 -0.90
C ASN A 107 1.52 3.80 -1.38
N ALA A 108 2.68 4.44 -1.20
CA ALA A 108 2.89 5.82 -1.61
C ALA A 108 2.47 6.07 -3.06
N GLY A 109 1.73 7.15 -3.28
CA GLY A 109 1.33 7.53 -4.62
C GLY A 109 0.17 8.49 -4.69
N TYR A 110 0.04 9.09 -5.88
CA TYR A 110 -1.06 9.95 -6.28
C TYR A 110 -1.28 9.81 -7.79
N THR A 111 -2.33 10.45 -8.30
CA THR A 111 -2.60 10.50 -9.75
C THR A 111 -2.27 11.89 -10.29
N TRP A 112 -1.75 11.93 -11.50
CA TRP A 112 -1.54 13.17 -12.25
C TRP A 112 -2.17 12.98 -13.63
N ASP A 113 -3.47 13.18 -13.65
CA ASP A 113 -4.34 12.81 -14.75
C ASP A 113 -4.21 13.75 -15.95
N GLY A 114 -4.29 13.21 -17.14
CA GLY A 114 -4.29 13.91 -18.41
C GLY A 114 -4.72 12.97 -19.54
N VAL A 115 -5.49 13.48 -20.53
CA VAL A 115 -5.78 12.71 -21.74
C VAL A 115 -4.48 12.46 -22.51
N ILE A 116 -4.34 11.32 -23.17
CA ILE A 116 -3.08 10.82 -23.77
C ILE A 116 -2.33 11.91 -24.55
N HIS A 117 -3.00 12.63 -25.44
CA HIS A 117 -2.38 13.63 -26.32
C HIS A 117 -2.03 14.95 -25.61
N LYS A 118 -2.36 15.10 -24.33
CA LYS A 118 -2.04 16.28 -23.50
C LYS A 118 -1.19 15.94 -22.28
N THR A 119 -0.95 14.64 -22.02
CA THR A 119 -0.06 14.22 -20.94
C THR A 119 1.36 14.64 -21.27
N THR A 120 2.00 15.41 -20.40
CA THR A 120 3.37 15.84 -20.57
C THR A 120 4.36 14.74 -20.17
N ASP A 121 5.59 14.80 -20.69
CA ASP A 121 6.66 13.87 -20.28
C ASP A 121 6.88 13.92 -18.75
N LYS A 122 6.85 15.11 -18.17
CA LYS A 122 6.96 15.28 -16.70
C LYS A 122 5.86 14.52 -15.93
N GLN A 123 4.60 14.63 -16.36
CA GLN A 123 3.49 13.88 -15.75
C GLN A 123 3.71 12.36 -15.89
N TRP A 124 4.15 11.93 -17.06
CA TRP A 124 4.44 10.54 -17.35
C TRP A 124 5.58 10.03 -16.47
N ASP A 125 6.75 10.66 -16.54
CA ASP A 125 7.96 10.23 -15.84
C ASP A 125 7.78 10.23 -14.32
N THR A 126 7.13 11.27 -13.76
CA THR A 126 6.89 11.35 -12.31
C THR A 126 6.01 10.20 -11.83
N ILE A 127 4.93 9.89 -12.52
CA ILE A 127 4.01 8.82 -12.11
C ILE A 127 4.66 7.45 -12.27
N ILE A 128 5.40 7.22 -13.36
CA ILE A 128 6.17 5.98 -13.53
C ILE A 128 7.26 5.84 -12.46
N ALA A 129 8.00 6.91 -12.20
CA ALA A 129 9.03 6.91 -11.15
C ALA A 129 8.44 6.57 -9.78
N LEU A 130 7.34 7.23 -9.39
CA LEU A 130 6.73 7.05 -8.08
C LEU A 130 6.11 5.66 -7.89
N HIS A 131 5.41 5.15 -8.90
CA HIS A 131 4.63 3.92 -8.76
C HIS A 131 5.34 2.65 -9.21
N CYS A 132 6.42 2.74 -10.00
CA CYS A 132 7.17 1.58 -10.48
C CYS A 132 8.62 1.60 -9.98
N THR A 133 9.35 2.70 -10.26
CA THR A 133 10.79 2.76 -9.97
C THR A 133 11.06 2.80 -8.46
N ALA A 134 10.33 3.62 -7.70
CA ALA A 134 10.50 3.73 -6.26
C ALA A 134 10.19 2.40 -5.52
N PRO A 135 9.09 1.69 -5.77
CA PRO A 135 8.85 0.35 -5.22
C PRO A 135 9.96 -0.64 -5.53
N PHE A 136 10.43 -0.68 -6.77
CA PHE A 136 11.56 -1.52 -7.15
C PHE A 136 12.84 -1.18 -6.37
N LYS A 137 13.18 0.11 -6.28
CA LYS A 137 14.38 0.58 -5.57
C LYS A 137 14.30 0.27 -4.06
N LEU A 138 13.15 0.50 -3.43
CA LEU A 138 12.95 0.19 -2.01
C LEU A 138 13.12 -1.32 -1.74
N VAL A 139 12.48 -2.16 -2.55
CA VAL A 139 12.62 -3.63 -2.42
C VAL A 139 14.08 -4.05 -2.63
N ARG A 140 14.76 -3.49 -3.62
CA ARG A 140 16.18 -3.76 -3.88
C ARG A 140 17.06 -3.32 -2.69
N ALA A 141 16.84 -2.15 -2.13
CA ALA A 141 17.58 -1.67 -0.95
C ALA A 141 17.34 -2.56 0.28
N ALA A 142 16.12 -3.09 0.44
CA ALA A 142 15.77 -3.96 1.55
C ALA A 142 16.19 -5.43 1.34
N ALA A 143 16.74 -5.81 0.19
CA ALA A 143 17.11 -7.19 -0.13
C ALA A 143 17.96 -7.90 0.94
N PRO A 144 18.93 -7.27 1.64
CA PRO A 144 19.68 -7.93 2.72
C PRO A 144 18.83 -8.43 3.88
N TYR A 145 17.65 -7.82 4.12
CA TYR A 145 16.74 -8.17 5.20
C TYR A 145 15.65 -9.16 4.78
N PHE A 146 15.42 -9.31 3.48
CA PHE A 146 14.42 -10.22 2.91
C PHE A 146 15.02 -11.54 2.43
N ARG A 147 16.27 -11.51 1.92
CA ARG A 147 16.96 -12.69 1.40
C ARG A 147 17.74 -13.43 2.48
N VAL A 148 17.06 -13.75 3.57
CA VAL A 148 17.61 -14.46 4.74
C VAL A 148 16.88 -15.78 4.96
N LYS A 149 17.54 -16.73 5.64
CA LYS A 149 17.04 -18.09 5.88
C LYS A 149 16.82 -18.34 7.38
N ASP A 150 16.17 -17.40 8.05
CA ASP A 150 15.86 -17.48 9.48
C ASP A 150 14.51 -18.14 9.81
N GLY A 151 13.74 -18.50 8.78
CA GLY A 151 12.43 -19.13 8.94
C GLY A 151 11.30 -18.16 9.29
N GLU A 152 11.58 -16.85 9.40
CA GLU A 152 10.57 -15.85 9.70
C GLU A 152 9.80 -15.42 8.44
N PRO A 153 8.49 -15.15 8.55
CA PRO A 153 7.67 -14.76 7.39
C PRO A 153 8.09 -13.37 6.88
N ARG A 154 8.16 -13.24 5.56
CA ARG A 154 8.40 -11.95 4.89
C ARG A 154 7.42 -11.70 3.77
N ASN A 155 6.92 -10.48 3.70
CA ASN A 155 5.86 -10.08 2.78
C ASN A 155 6.17 -8.75 2.09
N ILE A 156 5.92 -8.71 0.79
CA ILE A 156 5.93 -7.48 0.01
C ILE A 156 4.54 -7.30 -0.60
N VAL A 157 3.92 -6.15 -0.34
CA VAL A 157 2.63 -5.78 -0.91
C VAL A 157 2.80 -4.53 -1.75
N ASN A 158 2.44 -4.65 -3.02
CA ASN A 158 2.38 -3.52 -3.94
C ASN A 158 0.91 -3.08 -4.10
N ILE A 159 0.64 -1.82 -3.85
CA ILE A 159 -0.71 -1.28 -4.05
C ILE A 159 -0.92 -0.93 -5.52
N SER A 160 -1.90 -1.58 -6.13
CA SER A 160 -2.38 -1.34 -7.48
C SER A 160 -3.76 -0.67 -7.47
N SER A 161 -4.44 -0.68 -8.59
CA SER A 161 -5.74 -0.07 -8.81
C SER A 161 -6.50 -0.83 -9.88
N THR A 162 -7.83 -0.74 -9.86
CA THR A 162 -8.66 -1.16 -11.00
C THR A 162 -8.27 -0.44 -12.30
N SER A 163 -7.73 0.78 -12.21
CA SER A 163 -7.15 1.47 -13.38
C SER A 163 -5.99 0.70 -14.01
N GLY A 164 -5.18 -0.03 -13.23
CA GLY A 164 -4.11 -0.89 -13.76
C GLY A 164 -4.61 -2.20 -14.36
N ILE A 165 -5.83 -2.63 -14.02
CA ILE A 165 -6.42 -3.88 -14.53
C ILE A 165 -7.26 -3.62 -15.79
N HIS A 166 -8.06 -2.55 -15.77
CA HIS A 166 -9.07 -2.28 -16.79
C HIS A 166 -8.80 -1.03 -17.63
N GLY A 167 -7.78 -0.25 -17.27
CA GLY A 167 -7.56 1.11 -17.80
C GLY A 167 -8.55 2.11 -17.19
N ASN A 168 -8.22 3.40 -17.34
CA ASN A 168 -9.13 4.49 -17.01
C ASN A 168 -8.81 5.70 -17.90
N ALA A 169 -9.83 6.31 -18.48
CA ALA A 169 -9.66 7.49 -19.32
C ALA A 169 -8.97 8.62 -18.54
N GLY A 170 -7.95 9.23 -19.14
CA GLY A 170 -7.14 10.28 -18.51
C GLY A 170 -6.03 9.78 -17.57
N GLN A 171 -5.81 8.48 -17.46
CA GLN A 171 -4.84 7.89 -16.54
C GLN A 171 -3.82 6.96 -17.25
N ALA A 172 -3.37 7.30 -18.45
CA ALA A 172 -2.47 6.44 -19.20
C ALA A 172 -1.18 6.10 -18.44
N ASN A 173 -0.54 7.09 -17.79
CA ASN A 173 0.64 6.93 -16.94
C ASN A 173 0.34 6.08 -15.69
N TYR A 174 -0.71 6.43 -14.98
CA TYR A 174 -1.11 5.75 -13.74
C TYR A 174 -1.56 4.30 -13.99
N ALA A 175 -2.38 4.08 -15.02
CA ALA A 175 -2.86 2.75 -15.39
C ALA A 175 -1.69 1.82 -15.78
N LEU A 176 -0.75 2.31 -16.61
CA LEU A 176 0.45 1.55 -16.96
C LEU A 176 1.29 1.23 -15.73
N ALA A 177 1.53 2.21 -14.85
CA ALA A 177 2.30 1.99 -13.64
C ALA A 177 1.64 0.96 -12.69
N LYS A 178 0.33 1.07 -12.49
CA LYS A 178 -0.44 0.15 -11.65
C LYS A 178 -0.62 -1.24 -12.25
N ALA A 179 -0.53 -1.39 -13.56
CA ALA A 179 -0.38 -2.67 -14.24
C ALA A 179 1.04 -3.23 -14.04
N GLY A 180 2.06 -2.39 -14.21
CA GLY A 180 3.47 -2.78 -14.12
C GLY A 180 3.87 -3.39 -12.78
N VAL A 181 3.35 -2.86 -11.65
CA VAL A 181 3.66 -3.42 -10.32
C VAL A 181 3.16 -4.85 -10.13
N THR A 182 2.18 -5.32 -10.91
CA THR A 182 1.73 -6.72 -10.87
C THR A 182 2.80 -7.65 -11.44
N GLY A 183 3.50 -7.21 -12.49
CA GLY A 183 4.66 -7.91 -13.05
C GLY A 183 5.82 -7.98 -12.07
N LEU A 184 6.18 -6.85 -11.46
CA LEU A 184 7.21 -6.77 -10.41
C LEU A 184 6.88 -7.72 -9.25
N THR A 185 5.63 -7.73 -8.78
CA THR A 185 5.16 -8.62 -7.70
C THR A 185 5.38 -10.09 -8.02
N LYS A 186 5.00 -10.53 -9.23
CA LYS A 186 5.17 -11.91 -9.68
C LYS A 186 6.65 -12.31 -9.77
N THR A 187 7.50 -11.36 -10.22
CA THR A 187 8.95 -11.57 -10.30
C THR A 187 9.55 -11.77 -8.91
N ILE A 188 9.25 -10.89 -7.96
CA ILE A 188 9.71 -11.02 -6.56
C ILE A 188 9.28 -12.36 -5.97
N ALA A 189 8.01 -12.74 -6.15
CA ALA A 189 7.48 -14.00 -5.64
C ALA A 189 8.24 -15.22 -6.21
N LYS A 190 8.58 -15.21 -7.50
CA LYS A 190 9.32 -16.27 -8.17
C LYS A 190 10.81 -16.31 -7.81
N GLU A 191 11.44 -15.14 -7.63
CA GLU A 191 12.87 -15.07 -7.31
C GLU A 191 13.17 -15.34 -5.83
N TRP A 192 12.36 -14.77 -4.93
CA TRP A 192 12.66 -14.82 -3.50
C TRP A 192 11.85 -15.86 -2.73
N GLY A 193 10.74 -16.32 -3.31
CA GLY A 193 9.89 -17.36 -2.72
C GLY A 193 10.62 -18.68 -2.49
N PRO A 194 11.21 -19.31 -3.53
CA PRO A 194 11.77 -20.67 -3.40
C PRO A 194 12.91 -20.80 -2.39
N THR A 195 13.74 -19.76 -2.26
CA THR A 195 14.95 -19.82 -1.43
C THR A 195 14.76 -19.22 -0.05
N PHE A 196 13.93 -18.18 0.07
CA PHE A 196 13.82 -17.34 1.28
C PHE A 196 12.41 -17.34 1.88
N GLY A 197 11.43 -17.98 1.24
CA GLY A 197 10.05 -18.01 1.73
C GLY A 197 9.32 -16.66 1.64
N VAL A 198 9.85 -15.71 0.89
CA VAL A 198 9.23 -14.39 0.72
C VAL A 198 7.96 -14.51 -0.10
N ARG A 199 6.86 -13.97 0.40
CA ARG A 199 5.63 -13.80 -0.35
C ARG A 199 5.54 -12.39 -0.90
N ALA A 200 5.06 -12.24 -2.13
CA ALA A 200 4.79 -10.95 -2.73
C ALA A 200 3.41 -10.97 -3.38
N ASN A 201 2.58 -10.01 -3.06
CA ASN A 201 1.23 -9.89 -3.62
C ASN A 201 0.90 -8.44 -3.98
N THR A 202 -0.09 -8.28 -4.83
CA THR A 202 -0.65 -6.98 -5.22
C THR A 202 -2.06 -6.86 -4.66
N VAL A 203 -2.42 -5.69 -4.14
CA VAL A 203 -3.79 -5.35 -3.79
C VAL A 203 -4.25 -4.22 -4.72
N ALA A 204 -5.27 -4.50 -5.52
CA ALA A 204 -5.82 -3.56 -6.49
C ALA A 204 -7.14 -2.97 -5.95
N PHE A 205 -7.11 -1.70 -5.62
CA PHE A 205 -8.29 -1.02 -5.09
C PHE A 205 -9.20 -0.49 -6.21
N GLY A 206 -10.51 -0.60 -5.96
CA GLY A 206 -11.54 0.14 -6.68
C GLY A 206 -11.76 1.53 -6.08
N PHE A 207 -13.03 1.91 -5.91
CA PHE A 207 -13.39 3.21 -5.37
C PHE A 207 -13.37 3.19 -3.83
N ILE A 208 -12.30 3.73 -3.25
CA ILE A 208 -12.12 3.85 -1.80
C ILE A 208 -12.18 5.33 -1.41
N LEU A 209 -12.95 5.68 -0.39
CA LEU A 209 -13.06 7.04 0.13
C LEU A 209 -11.72 7.49 0.74
N THR A 210 -11.06 8.39 0.04
CA THR A 210 -9.79 9.03 0.43
C THR A 210 -9.73 10.42 -0.20
N ARG A 211 -8.69 11.22 0.12
CA ARG A 211 -8.49 12.50 -0.57
C ARG A 211 -8.32 12.36 -2.10
N LEU A 212 -7.88 11.20 -2.61
CA LEU A 212 -7.75 10.95 -4.05
C LEU A 212 -9.11 10.77 -4.74
N THR A 213 -10.15 10.49 -3.99
CA THR A 213 -11.52 10.32 -4.45
C THR A 213 -12.48 11.38 -3.89
N ALA A 214 -11.98 12.31 -3.07
CA ALA A 214 -12.71 13.49 -2.62
C ALA A 214 -13.01 14.44 -3.79
N ALA A 215 -13.85 15.44 -3.58
CA ALA A 215 -14.09 16.44 -4.60
C ALA A 215 -12.81 17.26 -4.86
N LYS A 216 -12.43 17.43 -6.13
CA LYS A 216 -11.23 18.16 -6.52
C LYS A 216 -11.28 19.62 -6.06
N GLU A 217 -12.49 20.16 -6.00
CA GLU A 217 -12.80 21.51 -5.56
C GLU A 217 -12.61 21.71 -4.04
N GLU A 218 -12.46 20.65 -3.26
CA GLU A 218 -12.05 20.70 -1.84
C GLU A 218 -10.59 21.15 -1.69
N GLY A 219 -9.84 21.29 -2.80
CA GLY A 219 -8.52 21.91 -2.83
C GLY A 219 -7.38 21.02 -2.31
N ALA A 220 -7.59 19.70 -2.19
CA ALA A 220 -6.51 18.79 -1.84
C ALA A 220 -5.44 18.78 -2.94
N PHE A 221 -4.17 18.86 -2.54
CA PHE A 221 -3.05 18.79 -3.48
C PHE A 221 -1.88 17.99 -2.88
N VAL A 222 -0.98 17.59 -3.74
CA VAL A 222 0.37 17.16 -3.40
C VAL A 222 1.35 18.14 -4.03
N THR A 223 2.43 18.43 -3.33
CA THR A 223 3.54 19.22 -3.88
C THR A 223 4.59 18.27 -4.38
N THR A 224 4.97 18.40 -5.65
CA THR A 224 6.07 17.65 -6.25
C THR A 224 7.41 18.12 -5.68
N PRO A 225 8.50 17.35 -5.81
CA PRO A 225 9.83 17.76 -5.29
C PRO A 225 10.32 19.11 -5.80
N ASP A 226 9.94 19.49 -7.01
CA ASP A 226 10.25 20.78 -7.64
C ASP A 226 9.24 21.89 -7.34
N GLY A 227 8.33 21.66 -6.38
CA GLY A 227 7.41 22.68 -5.85
C GLY A 227 6.09 22.85 -6.61
N GLU A 228 5.83 22.06 -7.66
CA GLU A 228 4.56 22.14 -8.38
C GLU A 228 3.41 21.50 -7.56
N LYS A 229 2.26 22.18 -7.53
CA LYS A 229 1.06 21.69 -6.86
C LYS A 229 0.19 20.89 -7.83
N VAL A 230 0.09 19.59 -7.59
CA VAL A 230 -0.80 18.68 -8.33
C VAL A 230 -2.11 18.55 -7.57
N ALA A 231 -3.20 19.05 -8.13
CA ALA A 231 -4.53 18.94 -7.55
C ALA A 231 -5.00 17.50 -7.54
N LEU A 232 -5.49 17.04 -6.38
CA LEU A 232 -6.00 15.69 -6.16
C LEU A 232 -7.54 15.68 -6.16
N GLY A 233 -8.11 14.49 -6.35
CA GLY A 233 -9.54 14.30 -6.28
C GLY A 233 -10.22 14.16 -7.63
N ILE A 234 -11.55 14.01 -7.58
CA ILE A 234 -12.43 13.83 -8.74
C ILE A 234 -13.22 15.13 -8.94
N PRO A 235 -13.40 15.64 -10.17
CA PRO A 235 -14.21 16.82 -10.41
C PRO A 235 -15.61 16.70 -9.79
N GLN A 236 -16.09 17.74 -9.12
CA GLN A 236 -17.35 17.73 -8.37
C GLN A 236 -18.55 17.35 -9.24
N ALA A 237 -18.58 17.78 -10.49
CA ALA A 237 -19.61 17.35 -11.43
C ALA A 237 -19.68 15.84 -11.65
N GLN A 238 -18.52 15.16 -11.66
CA GLN A 238 -18.46 13.69 -11.72
C GLN A 238 -18.83 13.04 -10.38
N LYS A 239 -18.55 13.71 -9.27
CA LYS A 239 -18.93 13.26 -7.93
C LYS A 239 -20.43 13.40 -7.73
N ALA A 240 -21.01 14.57 -8.05
CA ALA A 240 -22.44 14.83 -7.96
C ALA A 240 -23.27 13.85 -8.82
N ALA A 241 -22.83 13.56 -10.04
CA ALA A 241 -23.46 12.53 -10.89
C ALA A 241 -23.40 11.11 -10.27
N ARG A 242 -22.55 10.90 -9.29
CA ARG A 242 -22.44 9.64 -8.51
C ARG A 242 -23.21 9.70 -7.18
N GLU A 243 -23.51 10.89 -6.66
CA GLU A 243 -24.12 11.10 -5.33
C GLU A 243 -25.63 11.39 -5.37
N ASP A 244 -26.22 11.67 -6.55
CA ASP A 244 -27.65 11.98 -6.68
C ASP A 244 -28.61 10.80 -6.36
N GLY A 245 -28.07 9.73 -5.78
CA GLY A 245 -28.84 8.58 -5.25
C GLY A 245 -29.41 7.65 -6.30
N SER A 246 -29.52 8.06 -7.57
CA SER A 246 -30.11 7.23 -8.62
C SER A 246 -29.08 6.47 -9.45
N ALA A 247 -27.81 6.92 -9.47
CA ALA A 247 -26.74 6.32 -10.28
C ALA A 247 -25.41 6.12 -9.53
N ALA A 248 -25.28 6.63 -8.34
CA ALA A 248 -24.03 6.85 -7.59
C ALA A 248 -23.31 5.57 -7.29
N PHE A 249 -23.18 4.59 -7.52
CA PHE A 249 -22.44 3.35 -7.25
C PHE A 249 -23.14 2.10 -7.81
N LYS A 250 -24.00 2.29 -8.81
CA LYS A 250 -24.70 1.17 -9.47
C LYS A 250 -23.73 0.17 -10.12
N ASP A 251 -22.54 0.63 -10.45
CA ASP A 251 -21.45 -0.18 -10.98
C ASP A 251 -20.64 -0.90 -9.87
N ILE A 252 -20.97 -0.66 -8.60
CA ILE A 252 -20.42 -1.39 -7.45
C ILE A 252 -21.52 -2.28 -6.86
N PRO A 253 -21.46 -3.61 -7.00
CA PRO A 253 -22.48 -4.52 -6.46
C PRO A 253 -22.82 -4.33 -4.99
N LEU A 254 -21.85 -3.95 -4.13
CA LEU A 254 -22.12 -3.61 -2.73
C LEU A 254 -22.83 -2.27 -2.54
N GLY A 255 -23.12 -1.52 -3.62
CA GLY A 255 -23.91 -0.28 -3.61
C GLY A 255 -23.26 0.92 -2.89
N ARG A 256 -22.00 0.83 -2.52
CA ARG A 256 -21.28 1.87 -1.80
C ARG A 256 -19.78 1.87 -2.08
N PRO A 257 -19.08 2.99 -1.84
CA PRO A 257 -17.62 2.99 -1.84
C PRO A 257 -17.05 2.18 -0.67
N GLY A 258 -15.79 1.73 -0.80
CA GLY A 258 -15.03 1.18 0.32
C GLY A 258 -14.47 2.29 1.21
N THR A 259 -14.22 1.97 2.47
CA THR A 259 -13.51 2.84 3.43
C THR A 259 -12.01 2.58 3.42
N ALA A 260 -11.21 3.52 3.93
CA ALA A 260 -9.77 3.31 4.11
C ALA A 260 -9.47 2.12 5.04
N THR A 261 -10.31 1.89 6.07
CA THR A 261 -10.18 0.76 6.99
C THR A 261 -10.45 -0.58 6.28
N GLU A 262 -11.45 -0.66 5.40
CA GLU A 262 -11.71 -1.88 4.61
C GLU A 262 -10.56 -2.16 3.64
N ALA A 263 -9.99 -1.14 3.02
CA ALA A 263 -8.81 -1.27 2.18
C ALA A 263 -7.59 -1.76 2.99
N ALA A 264 -7.32 -1.17 4.15
CA ALA A 264 -6.25 -1.56 5.06
C ALA A 264 -6.43 -2.99 5.60
N SER A 265 -7.68 -3.41 5.86
CA SER A 265 -8.01 -4.78 6.28
C SER A 265 -7.64 -5.81 5.22
N ALA A 266 -7.82 -5.49 3.94
CA ALA A 266 -7.38 -6.36 2.84
C ALA A 266 -5.84 -6.46 2.77
N VAL A 267 -5.12 -5.36 3.01
CA VAL A 267 -3.65 -5.38 3.09
C VAL A 267 -3.19 -6.24 4.28
N LEU A 268 -3.82 -6.09 5.45
CA LEU A 268 -3.55 -6.92 6.63
C LEU A 268 -3.79 -8.40 6.33
N ALA A 269 -4.92 -8.75 5.72
CA ALA A 269 -5.22 -10.13 5.35
C ALA A 269 -4.11 -10.75 4.48
N VAL A 270 -3.64 -10.02 3.47
CA VAL A 270 -2.61 -10.50 2.53
C VAL A 270 -1.27 -10.76 3.21
N VAL A 271 -0.86 -9.95 4.19
CA VAL A 271 0.41 -10.16 4.92
C VAL A 271 0.27 -11.14 6.07
N SER A 272 -0.94 -11.38 6.55
CA SER A 272 -1.20 -12.24 7.71
C SER A 272 -0.85 -13.72 7.45
N PRO A 273 -0.69 -14.52 8.50
CA PRO A 273 -0.53 -15.97 8.39
C PRO A 273 -1.70 -16.68 7.71
N LEU A 274 -2.89 -16.06 7.71
CA LEU A 274 -4.09 -16.62 7.05
C LEU A 274 -3.92 -16.78 5.54
N PHE A 275 -3.06 -15.96 4.92
CA PHE A 275 -2.72 -16.00 3.50
C PHE A 275 -1.38 -16.66 3.22
N SER A 276 -0.87 -17.52 4.10
CA SER A 276 0.47 -18.11 4.03
C SER A 276 0.77 -18.86 2.72
N TYR A 277 -0.24 -19.34 2.00
CA TYR A 277 -0.09 -20.03 0.71
C TYR A 277 -0.49 -19.16 -0.49
N VAL A 278 -0.61 -17.84 -0.30
CA VAL A 278 -0.95 -16.88 -1.36
C VAL A 278 0.28 -16.03 -1.69
N SER A 279 0.82 -16.20 -2.90
CA SER A 279 1.97 -15.43 -3.41
C SER A 279 1.86 -15.23 -4.92
N GLY A 280 2.33 -14.09 -5.42
CA GLY A 280 2.27 -13.72 -6.83
C GLY A 280 0.88 -13.30 -7.32
N GLN A 281 -0.08 -13.09 -6.43
CA GLN A 281 -1.48 -12.82 -6.78
C GLN A 281 -1.79 -11.32 -6.79
N THR A 282 -2.84 -10.98 -7.54
CA THR A 282 -3.47 -9.65 -7.47
C THR A 282 -4.87 -9.82 -6.89
N LEU A 283 -5.07 -9.28 -5.68
CA LEU A 283 -6.36 -9.26 -5.00
C LEU A 283 -7.11 -7.97 -5.35
N SER A 284 -8.26 -8.08 -6.01
CA SER A 284 -9.15 -6.95 -6.27
C SER A 284 -10.02 -6.67 -5.06
N VAL A 285 -10.01 -5.41 -4.59
CA VAL A 285 -10.82 -4.93 -3.44
C VAL A 285 -11.71 -3.80 -3.95
N THR A 286 -12.86 -4.15 -4.50
CA THR A 286 -13.64 -3.29 -5.40
C THR A 286 -15.12 -3.20 -5.03
N GLY A 287 -15.58 -3.94 -4.04
CA GLY A 287 -17.01 -4.11 -3.74
C GLY A 287 -17.77 -4.84 -4.87
N GLY A 288 -17.03 -5.61 -5.70
CA GLY A 288 -17.56 -6.33 -6.86
C GLY A 288 -17.58 -5.55 -8.17
N ARG A 289 -17.05 -4.32 -8.19
CA ARG A 289 -16.91 -3.56 -9.43
C ARG A 289 -15.93 -4.24 -10.38
N ASN A 290 -16.29 -4.29 -11.66
CA ASN A 290 -15.44 -4.86 -12.72
C ASN A 290 -15.05 -6.34 -12.47
N MET A 291 -16.00 -7.13 -12.00
CA MET A 291 -15.87 -8.59 -11.93
C MET A 291 -15.83 -9.22 -13.32
#